data_d61f3afa5d2969f10d2eb496a3cb3d22
#
_entry.id   d61f3afa5d2969f10d2eb496a3cb3d22
#
_cell.length_a   1.000
_cell.length_b   1.000
_cell.length_c   1.000
_cell.angle_alpha   90.00
_cell.angle_beta   90.00
_cell.angle_gamma   90.00
#
_symmetry.space_group_name_H-M   'P 1'
#
loop_
_entity.id
_entity.type
_entity.pdbx_description
1 polymer ?
#
loop_
_entity_poly.entity_id
_entity_poly.type
_entity_poly.pdbx_seq_one_letter_code
_entity_poly.pdbx_strand_id
1 'polypeptide(L)'
;MPEFFRVETNGIKLRGAAEGAEDGPLVIFVHGFPESWYSWRHQIGPVADAGFTACAVDVRGYGGSDKPQPVEAYAMERIVGDLIGLRKALSPDAPAVLVGHDWGAPIVWNSALTHPEHFRAVAGMSVPFSGVPQRPFTEVFREHFTSQGRFFYQEYFQEPGGAEAEAEADPRDFVQRMMYSISGDVPPGDYWDKPLGATFLEGLPDPEPVAWLTEDDLDFYEAEFTASGFRGPLNRYRNHEADYEWLQNWAGKRIEQPALFIGGARDPATFLFGAIEDPVAL
;
A
#
# COMPACT_ATOMS: atom_id res chain seq x y z
N MET A 1 -24.46 -0.68 1.81
CA MET A 1 -23.25 -1.47 2.21
C MET A 1 -22.63 -2.00 0.93
N PRO A 2 -21.30 -1.96 0.80
CA PRO A 2 -20.66 -2.41 -0.44
C PRO A 2 -20.95 -3.90 -0.73
N GLU A 3 -21.06 -4.21 -1.99
CA GLU A 3 -21.20 -5.58 -2.48
C GLU A 3 -19.81 -6.16 -2.77
N PHE A 4 -19.59 -7.41 -2.36
CA PHE A 4 -18.35 -8.11 -2.66
C PHE A 4 -18.42 -8.76 -4.05
N PHE A 5 -17.30 -8.64 -4.77
CA PHE A 5 -17.13 -9.31 -6.06
C PHE A 5 -15.75 -9.98 -6.15
N ARG A 6 -15.59 -10.80 -7.18
CA ARG A 6 -14.30 -11.39 -7.55
C ARG A 6 -14.06 -11.26 -9.04
N VAL A 7 -12.85 -10.88 -9.42
CA VAL A 7 -12.42 -10.76 -10.80
C VAL A 7 -11.19 -11.64 -11.03
N GLU A 8 -11.24 -12.48 -12.06
CA GLU A 8 -10.05 -13.19 -12.56
C GLU A 8 -9.28 -12.28 -13.50
N THR A 9 -8.04 -11.99 -13.17
CA THR A 9 -7.16 -11.14 -13.96
C THR A 9 -5.70 -11.48 -13.71
N ASN A 10 -4.86 -11.31 -14.73
CA ASN A 10 -3.41 -11.46 -14.60
C ASN A 10 -2.96 -12.76 -13.89
N GLY A 11 -3.72 -13.85 -14.08
CA GLY A 11 -3.44 -15.17 -13.52
C GLY A 11 -3.81 -15.35 -12.05
N ILE A 12 -4.56 -14.42 -11.46
CA ILE A 12 -5.06 -14.48 -10.07
C ILE A 12 -6.54 -14.06 -10.00
N LYS A 13 -7.15 -14.33 -8.85
CA LYS A 13 -8.47 -13.82 -8.47
C LYS A 13 -8.30 -12.70 -7.46
N LEU A 14 -8.82 -11.52 -7.79
CA LEU A 14 -8.91 -10.39 -6.88
C LEU A 14 -10.30 -10.36 -6.22
N ARG A 15 -10.36 -10.10 -4.92
CA ARG A 15 -11.57 -9.70 -4.21
C ARG A 15 -11.64 -8.18 -4.17
N GLY A 16 -12.83 -7.63 -4.31
CA GLY A 16 -13.10 -6.22 -4.05
C GLY A 16 -14.45 -6.03 -3.40
N ALA A 17 -14.65 -4.83 -2.86
CA ALA A 17 -15.91 -4.33 -2.34
C ALA A 17 -16.29 -3.08 -3.14
N ALA A 18 -17.51 -3.02 -3.69
CA ALA A 18 -17.94 -1.92 -4.53
C ALA A 18 -19.33 -1.42 -4.16
N GLU A 19 -19.57 -0.14 -4.40
CA GLU A 19 -20.87 0.51 -4.25
C GLU A 19 -21.00 1.61 -5.32
N GLY A 20 -22.22 1.98 -5.68
CA GLY A 20 -22.51 3.07 -6.58
C GLY A 20 -23.23 2.65 -7.85
N ALA A 21 -23.30 3.57 -8.80
CA ALA A 21 -24.02 3.34 -10.05
C ALA A 21 -23.22 2.37 -10.95
N GLU A 22 -23.91 1.40 -11.56
CA GLU A 22 -23.30 0.42 -12.48
C GLU A 22 -22.59 1.11 -13.67
N ASP A 23 -23.13 2.23 -14.14
CA ASP A 23 -22.58 3.03 -15.24
C ASP A 23 -21.75 4.24 -14.76
N GLY A 24 -21.50 4.39 -13.45
CA GLY A 24 -20.72 5.48 -12.87
C GLY A 24 -19.26 5.42 -13.31
N PRO A 25 -18.56 6.58 -13.39
CA PRO A 25 -17.13 6.58 -13.61
C PRO A 25 -16.41 5.79 -12.48
N LEU A 26 -15.55 4.83 -12.87
CA LEU A 26 -14.89 3.94 -11.92
C LEU A 26 -13.80 4.65 -11.12
N VAL A 27 -13.84 4.50 -9.79
CA VAL A 27 -12.78 4.86 -8.86
C VAL A 27 -12.28 3.58 -8.17
N ILE A 28 -11.00 3.29 -8.28
CA ILE A 28 -10.35 2.13 -7.64
C ILE A 28 -9.51 2.61 -6.47
N PHE A 29 -9.84 2.15 -5.27
CA PHE A 29 -9.10 2.39 -4.05
C PHE A 29 -8.13 1.24 -3.78
N VAL A 30 -6.86 1.58 -3.54
CA VAL A 30 -5.75 0.64 -3.35
C VAL A 30 -5.12 0.89 -1.98
N HIS A 31 -5.22 -0.09 -1.11
CA HIS A 31 -4.69 -0.03 0.26
C HIS A 31 -3.19 -0.32 0.32
N GLY A 32 -2.60 -0.09 1.50
CA GLY A 32 -1.21 -0.37 1.82
C GLY A 32 -1.01 -1.55 2.77
N PHE A 33 0.02 -1.44 3.61
CA PHE A 33 0.42 -2.46 4.58
C PHE A 33 0.31 -1.89 6.02
N PRO A 34 -0.21 -2.64 6.97
CA PRO A 34 -0.94 -3.90 6.89
C PRO A 34 -2.45 -3.65 6.83
N GLU A 35 -2.98 -3.50 5.64
CA GLU A 35 -4.35 -3.06 5.41
C GLU A 35 -5.15 -4.07 4.57
N SER A 36 -6.35 -3.68 4.13
CA SER A 36 -7.21 -4.38 3.17
C SER A 36 -8.19 -3.41 2.52
N TRP A 37 -9.14 -3.89 1.70
CA TRP A 37 -10.25 -3.08 1.20
C TRP A 37 -10.96 -2.30 2.32
N TYR A 38 -10.95 -2.82 3.53
CA TYR A 38 -11.65 -2.28 4.70
C TYR A 38 -11.14 -0.91 5.14
N SER A 39 -9.89 -0.57 4.85
CA SER A 39 -9.33 0.76 5.09
C SER A 39 -10.14 1.86 4.37
N TRP A 40 -10.81 1.50 3.28
CA TRP A 40 -11.61 2.41 2.46
C TRP A 40 -13.11 2.40 2.79
N ARG A 41 -13.54 1.68 3.84
CA ARG A 41 -14.96 1.52 4.23
C ARG A 41 -15.73 2.83 4.38
N HIS A 42 -15.05 3.91 4.78
CA HIS A 42 -15.64 5.23 4.95
C HIS A 42 -15.62 6.10 3.68
N GLN A 43 -14.86 5.73 2.67
CA GLN A 43 -14.73 6.46 1.40
C GLN A 43 -15.66 5.90 0.31
N ILE A 44 -15.91 4.59 0.33
CA ILE A 44 -16.73 3.92 -0.70
C ILE A 44 -18.10 4.57 -0.82
N GLY A 45 -18.86 4.67 0.29
CA GLY A 45 -20.22 5.23 0.29
C GLY A 45 -20.27 6.68 -0.22
N PRO A 46 -19.53 7.63 0.39
CA PRO A 46 -19.52 9.01 -0.09
C PRO A 46 -19.13 9.22 -1.55
N VAL A 47 -18.20 8.40 -2.06
CA VAL A 47 -17.80 8.46 -3.48
C VAL A 47 -18.90 7.89 -4.37
N ALA A 48 -19.56 6.81 -3.94
CA ALA A 48 -20.73 6.26 -4.62
C ALA A 48 -21.90 7.26 -4.66
N ASP A 49 -22.19 7.93 -3.54
CA ASP A 49 -23.21 8.99 -3.45
C ASP A 49 -22.93 10.19 -4.35
N ALA A 50 -21.65 10.43 -4.67
CA ALA A 50 -21.25 11.45 -5.64
C ALA A 50 -21.42 11.02 -7.11
N GLY A 51 -21.98 9.84 -7.37
CA GLY A 51 -22.30 9.34 -8.71
C GLY A 51 -21.18 8.52 -9.38
N PHE A 52 -20.22 8.04 -8.62
CA PHE A 52 -19.15 7.16 -9.10
C PHE A 52 -19.46 5.69 -8.79
N THR A 53 -18.80 4.78 -9.50
CA THR A 53 -18.65 3.39 -9.07
C THR A 53 -17.38 3.31 -8.21
N ALA A 54 -17.56 3.21 -6.90
CA ALA A 54 -16.45 3.16 -5.93
C ALA A 54 -16.08 1.71 -5.63
N CYS A 55 -14.84 1.32 -5.90
CA CYS A 55 -14.33 -0.04 -5.76
C CYS A 55 -13.07 -0.04 -4.90
N ALA A 56 -13.08 -0.69 -3.75
CA ALA A 56 -11.88 -0.96 -2.96
C ALA A 56 -11.45 -2.41 -3.17
N VAL A 57 -10.21 -2.63 -3.60
CA VAL A 57 -9.67 -3.96 -3.90
C VAL A 57 -8.76 -4.44 -2.78
N ASP A 58 -8.82 -5.74 -2.46
CA ASP A 58 -7.71 -6.40 -1.78
C ASP A 58 -6.58 -6.60 -2.79
N VAL A 59 -5.44 -5.98 -2.55
CA VAL A 59 -4.24 -6.19 -3.35
C VAL A 59 -3.84 -7.68 -3.27
N ARG A 60 -3.21 -8.22 -4.33
CA ARG A 60 -2.69 -9.60 -4.27
C ARG A 60 -1.91 -9.85 -2.99
N GLY A 61 -2.13 -11.00 -2.37
CA GLY A 61 -1.52 -11.36 -1.10
C GLY A 61 -2.34 -10.99 0.13
N TYR A 62 -3.38 -10.18 -0.02
CA TYR A 62 -4.21 -9.71 1.09
C TYR A 62 -5.64 -10.25 1.04
N GLY A 63 -6.26 -10.27 2.19
CA GLY A 63 -7.69 -10.51 2.37
C GLY A 63 -8.23 -11.69 1.57
N GLY A 64 -9.24 -11.46 0.73
CA GLY A 64 -9.86 -12.50 -0.09
C GLY A 64 -9.26 -12.66 -1.48
N SER A 65 -8.21 -11.91 -1.85
CA SER A 65 -7.47 -12.07 -3.10
C SER A 65 -6.50 -13.24 -3.04
N ASP A 66 -6.08 -13.76 -4.19
CA ASP A 66 -5.12 -14.86 -4.28
C ASP A 66 -3.75 -14.46 -3.72
N LYS A 67 -3.04 -15.46 -3.17
CA LYS A 67 -1.78 -15.32 -2.45
C LYS A 67 -0.69 -16.22 -3.06
N PRO A 68 -0.18 -15.85 -4.26
CA PRO A 68 0.91 -16.62 -4.86
C PRO A 68 2.12 -16.66 -3.92
N GLN A 69 2.82 -17.80 -3.88
CA GLN A 69 3.93 -18.01 -2.95
C GLN A 69 5.27 -17.38 -3.41
N PRO A 70 5.60 -17.33 -4.71
CA PRO A 70 6.85 -16.76 -5.19
C PRO A 70 6.96 -15.25 -4.90
N VAL A 71 8.15 -14.79 -4.52
CA VAL A 71 8.43 -13.38 -4.23
C VAL A 71 8.18 -12.50 -5.46
N GLU A 72 8.65 -12.92 -6.62
CA GLU A 72 8.52 -12.20 -7.90
C GLU A 72 7.08 -12.02 -8.37
N ALA A 73 6.14 -12.78 -7.80
CA ALA A 73 4.71 -12.57 -8.05
C ALA A 73 4.19 -11.23 -7.51
N TYR A 74 4.96 -10.58 -6.64
CA TYR A 74 4.61 -9.32 -5.99
C TYR A 74 5.40 -8.11 -6.54
N ALA A 75 6.11 -8.27 -7.66
CA ALA A 75 6.73 -7.17 -8.37
C ALA A 75 5.69 -6.11 -8.81
N MET A 76 6.09 -4.85 -8.86
CA MET A 76 5.21 -3.73 -9.21
C MET A 76 4.51 -3.94 -10.55
N GLU A 77 5.22 -4.45 -11.55
CA GLU A 77 4.66 -4.79 -12.86
C GLU A 77 3.44 -5.73 -12.75
N ARG A 78 3.50 -6.72 -11.85
CA ARG A 78 2.42 -7.68 -11.64
C ARG A 78 1.20 -7.02 -11.01
N ILE A 79 1.41 -6.16 -10.02
CA ILE A 79 0.32 -5.47 -9.32
C ILE A 79 -0.32 -4.41 -10.23
N VAL A 80 0.47 -3.70 -11.02
CA VAL A 80 -0.05 -2.80 -12.07
C VAL A 80 -0.91 -3.58 -13.07
N GLY A 81 -0.46 -4.76 -13.52
CA GLY A 81 -1.22 -5.65 -14.38
C GLY A 81 -2.57 -6.07 -13.78
N ASP A 82 -2.63 -6.26 -12.46
CA ASP A 82 -3.88 -6.56 -11.75
C ASP A 82 -4.87 -5.40 -11.84
N LEU A 83 -4.41 -4.17 -11.59
CA LEU A 83 -5.28 -2.98 -11.66
C LEU A 83 -5.79 -2.73 -13.09
N ILE A 84 -4.95 -2.96 -14.10
CA ILE A 84 -5.37 -2.89 -15.51
C ILE A 84 -6.47 -3.90 -15.80
N GLY A 85 -6.30 -5.14 -15.36
CA GLY A 85 -7.30 -6.19 -15.54
C GLY A 85 -8.58 -5.91 -14.76
N LEU A 86 -8.49 -5.45 -13.53
CA LEU A 86 -9.64 -5.03 -12.72
C LEU A 86 -10.41 -3.90 -13.41
N ARG A 87 -9.70 -2.85 -13.88
CA ARG A 87 -10.30 -1.76 -14.64
C ARG A 87 -11.04 -2.28 -15.91
N LYS A 88 -10.40 -3.19 -16.68
CA LYS A 88 -11.01 -3.77 -17.87
C LYS A 88 -12.28 -4.58 -17.57
N ALA A 89 -12.32 -5.26 -16.44
CA ALA A 89 -13.47 -6.05 -16.01
C ALA A 89 -14.64 -5.17 -15.54
N LEU A 90 -14.36 -4.08 -14.81
CA LEU A 90 -15.39 -3.23 -14.20
C LEU A 90 -15.78 -2.02 -15.07
N SER A 91 -14.89 -1.55 -15.95
CA SER A 91 -15.13 -0.40 -16.83
C SER A 91 -14.39 -0.61 -18.16
N PRO A 92 -14.89 -1.51 -19.04
CA PRO A 92 -14.17 -1.90 -20.26
C PRO A 92 -13.92 -0.75 -21.22
N ASP A 93 -14.83 0.23 -21.27
CA ASP A 93 -14.85 1.29 -22.27
C ASP A 93 -14.25 2.62 -21.79
N ALA A 94 -13.95 2.75 -20.50
CA ALA A 94 -13.45 4.02 -19.94
C ALA A 94 -12.28 3.81 -18.96
N PRO A 95 -11.32 4.77 -18.91
CA PRO A 95 -10.25 4.75 -17.94
C PRO A 95 -10.77 5.08 -16.52
N ALA A 96 -10.18 4.46 -15.51
CA ALA A 96 -10.53 4.66 -14.10
C ALA A 96 -9.77 5.83 -13.45
N VAL A 97 -10.26 6.28 -12.30
CA VAL A 97 -9.51 7.07 -11.33
C VAL A 97 -8.87 6.11 -10.34
N LEU A 98 -7.62 6.34 -9.97
CA LEU A 98 -6.92 5.58 -8.94
C LEU A 98 -6.75 6.41 -7.66
N VAL A 99 -6.94 5.78 -6.51
CA VAL A 99 -6.67 6.36 -5.20
C VAL A 99 -5.88 5.35 -4.38
N GLY A 100 -4.71 5.72 -3.87
CA GLY A 100 -3.84 4.81 -3.13
C GLY A 100 -3.33 5.42 -1.84
N HIS A 101 -3.12 4.56 -0.82
CA HIS A 101 -2.55 4.92 0.47
C HIS A 101 -1.40 3.99 0.81
N ASP A 102 -0.35 4.47 1.48
CA ASP A 102 0.87 3.73 1.84
C ASP A 102 1.44 2.99 0.61
N TRP A 103 1.62 1.66 0.61
CA TRP A 103 2.00 0.91 -0.61
C TRP A 103 1.03 1.09 -1.78
N GLY A 104 -0.25 1.36 -1.49
CA GLY A 104 -1.22 1.69 -2.52
C GLY A 104 -0.84 2.94 -3.30
N ALA A 105 -0.17 3.93 -2.69
CA ALA A 105 0.26 5.15 -3.37
C ALA A 105 1.34 4.87 -4.44
N PRO A 106 2.49 4.21 -4.17
CA PRO A 106 3.42 3.78 -5.22
C PRO A 106 2.77 2.92 -6.31
N ILE A 107 1.83 2.04 -5.96
CA ILE A 107 1.11 1.22 -6.94
C ILE A 107 0.30 2.11 -7.89
N VAL A 108 -0.48 3.06 -7.39
CA VAL A 108 -1.30 3.93 -8.25
C VAL A 108 -0.46 4.93 -9.03
N TRP A 109 0.63 5.48 -8.44
CA TRP A 109 1.56 6.34 -9.14
C TRP A 109 2.21 5.65 -10.33
N ASN A 110 2.75 4.44 -10.11
CA ASN A 110 3.37 3.66 -11.17
C ASN A 110 2.36 3.18 -12.21
N SER A 111 1.14 2.86 -11.82
CA SER A 111 0.06 2.54 -12.77
C SER A 111 -0.25 3.70 -13.70
N ALA A 112 -0.39 4.92 -13.16
CA ALA A 112 -0.66 6.13 -13.93
C ALA A 112 0.51 6.52 -14.83
N LEU A 113 1.76 6.36 -14.34
CA LEU A 113 2.98 6.65 -15.10
C LEU A 113 3.14 5.70 -16.30
N THR A 114 2.96 4.41 -16.06
CA THR A 114 3.31 3.37 -17.04
C THR A 114 2.20 3.05 -18.02
N HIS A 115 0.93 3.27 -17.63
CA HIS A 115 -0.25 2.94 -18.43
C HIS A 115 -1.32 4.07 -18.39
N PRO A 116 -0.96 5.28 -18.87
CA PRO A 116 -1.85 6.44 -18.81
C PRO A 116 -3.18 6.24 -19.55
N GLU A 117 -3.22 5.36 -20.55
CA GLU A 117 -4.43 5.04 -21.32
C GLU A 117 -5.50 4.31 -20.49
N HIS A 118 -5.11 3.70 -19.36
CA HIS A 118 -6.02 2.99 -18.47
C HIS A 118 -6.52 3.84 -17.30
N PHE A 119 -5.82 4.93 -16.98
CA PHE A 119 -6.08 5.72 -15.77
C PHE A 119 -6.10 7.22 -16.08
N ARG A 120 -7.26 7.84 -15.88
CA ARG A 120 -7.51 9.25 -16.26
C ARG A 120 -7.15 10.27 -15.18
N ALA A 121 -6.99 9.82 -13.93
CA ALA A 121 -6.56 10.64 -12.80
C ALA A 121 -6.01 9.74 -11.69
N VAL A 122 -5.19 10.29 -10.81
CA VAL A 122 -4.57 9.56 -9.72
C VAL A 122 -4.49 10.41 -8.46
N ALA A 123 -4.74 9.80 -7.30
CA ALA A 123 -4.50 10.39 -5.99
C ALA A 123 -3.67 9.43 -5.14
N GLY A 124 -2.59 9.91 -4.54
CA GLY A 124 -1.79 9.15 -3.59
C GLY A 124 -1.77 9.82 -2.23
N MET A 125 -1.79 9.00 -1.19
CA MET A 125 -1.76 9.44 0.20
C MET A 125 -0.56 8.82 0.91
N SER A 126 0.02 9.55 1.87
CA SER A 126 1.18 9.16 2.67
C SER A 126 2.50 9.17 1.87
N VAL A 127 2.60 8.41 0.80
CA VAL A 127 3.84 8.27 0.01
C VAL A 127 3.75 9.11 -1.27
N PRO A 128 4.58 10.16 -1.42
CA PRO A 128 4.57 11.03 -2.60
C PRO A 128 5.15 10.33 -3.84
N PHE A 129 4.83 10.87 -5.02
CA PHE A 129 5.47 10.48 -6.26
C PHE A 129 6.86 11.12 -6.36
N SER A 130 7.92 10.33 -6.31
CA SER A 130 9.31 10.80 -6.42
C SER A 130 9.94 10.61 -7.80
N GLY A 131 9.12 10.24 -8.80
CA GLY A 131 9.63 9.91 -10.14
C GLY A 131 10.18 8.48 -10.25
N VAL A 132 10.83 8.19 -11.37
CA VAL A 132 11.53 6.91 -11.57
C VAL A 132 12.83 6.94 -10.76
N PRO A 133 13.07 5.96 -9.87
CA PRO A 133 14.25 5.95 -9.02
C PRO A 133 15.54 5.83 -9.85
N GLN A 134 16.60 6.52 -9.43
CA GLN A 134 17.90 6.48 -10.12
C GLN A 134 18.78 5.31 -9.65
N ARG A 135 18.43 4.67 -8.54
CA ARG A 135 19.09 3.48 -7.97
C ARG A 135 18.08 2.69 -7.15
N PRO A 136 18.30 1.39 -6.91
CA PRO A 136 17.41 0.59 -6.09
C PRO A 136 17.26 1.16 -4.68
N PHE A 137 16.06 1.10 -4.13
CA PHE A 137 15.80 1.58 -2.76
C PHE A 137 16.59 0.79 -1.70
N THR A 138 16.86 -0.48 -1.93
CA THR A 138 17.71 -1.32 -1.06
C THR A 138 19.12 -0.75 -0.89
N GLU A 139 19.71 -0.15 -1.91
CA GLU A 139 21.00 0.54 -1.80
C GLU A 139 20.87 1.79 -0.93
N VAL A 140 19.80 2.57 -1.12
CA VAL A 140 19.53 3.78 -0.33
C VAL A 140 19.34 3.43 1.14
N PHE A 141 18.54 2.40 1.44
CA PHE A 141 18.29 1.98 2.82
C PHE A 141 19.55 1.45 3.49
N ARG A 142 20.34 0.66 2.78
CA ARG A 142 21.62 0.17 3.30
C ARG A 142 22.58 1.31 3.61
N GLU A 143 22.70 2.30 2.74
CA GLU A 143 23.56 3.46 2.92
C GLU A 143 23.13 4.31 4.14
N HIS A 144 21.83 4.57 4.29
CA HIS A 144 21.35 5.50 5.31
C HIS A 144 21.03 4.86 6.66
N PHE A 145 20.90 3.54 6.73
CA PHE A 145 20.52 2.82 7.96
C PHE A 145 21.47 1.68 8.30
N THR A 146 21.44 0.58 7.59
CA THR A 146 22.10 -0.67 8.01
C THR A 146 23.63 -0.56 8.03
N SER A 147 24.25 0.17 7.10
CA SER A 147 25.70 0.42 7.14
C SER A 147 26.13 1.32 8.32
N GLN A 148 25.20 2.03 8.92
CA GLN A 148 25.41 2.86 10.12
C GLN A 148 25.01 2.14 11.40
N GLY A 149 24.70 0.84 11.35
CA GLY A 149 24.30 0.07 12.52
C GLY A 149 22.86 0.33 12.98
N ARG A 150 22.03 0.94 12.14
CA ARG A 150 20.64 1.30 12.44
C ARG A 150 19.67 0.33 11.79
N PHE A 151 18.58 0.04 12.48
CA PHE A 151 17.46 -0.73 11.96
C PHE A 151 16.70 0.08 10.90
N PHE A 152 16.26 -0.63 9.85
CA PHE A 152 15.24 -0.11 8.93
C PHE A 152 14.28 -1.26 8.58
N TYR A 153 12.99 -1.03 8.77
CA TYR A 153 11.99 -2.09 8.67
C TYR A 153 11.93 -2.75 7.28
N GLN A 154 12.16 -2.00 6.18
CA GLN A 154 12.16 -2.61 4.85
C GLN A 154 13.38 -3.50 4.60
N GLU A 155 14.52 -3.23 5.21
CA GLU A 155 15.67 -4.14 5.21
C GLU A 155 15.41 -5.39 6.06
N TYR A 156 14.76 -5.22 7.23
CA TYR A 156 14.33 -6.34 8.07
C TYR A 156 13.37 -7.30 7.34
N PHE A 157 12.50 -6.76 6.49
CA PHE A 157 11.53 -7.54 5.71
C PHE A 157 12.14 -8.28 4.50
N GLN A 158 13.41 -8.02 4.13
CA GLN A 158 14.02 -8.68 2.97
C GLN A 158 14.19 -10.19 3.17
N GLU A 159 14.58 -10.63 4.38
CA GLU A 159 14.76 -12.06 4.67
C GLU A 159 13.41 -12.72 5.01
N PRO A 160 13.00 -13.75 4.22
CA PRO A 160 11.76 -14.46 4.50
C PRO A 160 11.79 -15.22 5.84
N GLY A 161 10.69 -15.19 6.56
CA GLY A 161 10.42 -16.01 7.73
C GLY A 161 10.48 -15.26 9.05
N GLY A 162 11.42 -14.35 9.27
CA GLY A 162 11.56 -13.63 10.55
C GLY A 162 10.39 -12.68 10.81
N ALA A 163 10.13 -11.80 9.86
CA ALA A 163 9.02 -10.85 9.94
C ALA A 163 7.64 -11.52 9.88
N GLU A 164 7.50 -12.59 9.08
CA GLU A 164 6.29 -13.41 9.06
C GLU A 164 6.03 -14.03 10.44
N ALA A 165 7.03 -14.65 11.05
CA ALA A 165 6.88 -15.31 12.36
C ALA A 165 6.53 -14.30 13.46
N GLU A 166 7.10 -13.08 13.43
CA GLU A 166 6.78 -12.02 14.37
C GLU A 166 5.34 -11.53 14.21
N ALA A 167 4.90 -11.25 12.98
CA ALA A 167 3.56 -10.75 12.69
C ALA A 167 2.47 -11.81 12.90
N GLU A 168 2.75 -13.09 12.60
CA GLU A 168 1.81 -14.20 12.72
C GLU A 168 1.71 -14.75 14.14
N ALA A 169 2.63 -14.40 15.05
CA ALA A 169 2.55 -14.78 16.45
C ALA A 169 1.33 -14.14 17.14
N ASP A 170 1.03 -12.90 16.82
CA ASP A 170 -0.18 -12.17 17.25
C ASP A 170 -0.55 -11.12 16.19
N PRO A 171 -1.37 -11.49 15.18
CA PRO A 171 -1.76 -10.58 14.10
C PRO A 171 -2.46 -9.31 14.59
N ARG A 172 -3.25 -9.40 15.68
CA ARG A 172 -3.94 -8.27 16.26
C ARG A 172 -2.96 -7.25 16.84
N ASP A 173 -2.06 -7.69 17.71
CA ASP A 173 -1.05 -6.84 18.34
C ASP A 173 -0.13 -6.22 17.27
N PHE A 174 0.29 -7.00 16.28
CA PHE A 174 1.13 -6.53 15.19
C PHE A 174 0.47 -5.39 14.41
N VAL A 175 -0.77 -5.58 13.96
CA VAL A 175 -1.52 -4.57 13.20
C VAL A 175 -1.77 -3.32 14.05
N GLN A 176 -2.20 -3.50 15.30
CA GLN A 176 -2.51 -2.39 16.20
C GLN A 176 -1.26 -1.55 16.50
N ARG A 177 -0.14 -2.18 16.88
CA ARG A 177 1.13 -1.48 17.17
C ARG A 177 1.67 -0.77 15.96
N MET A 178 1.65 -1.43 14.81
CA MET A 178 2.12 -0.80 13.59
C MET A 178 1.30 0.43 13.24
N MET A 179 -0.03 0.31 13.12
CA MET A 179 -0.90 1.44 12.76
C MET A 179 -0.80 2.58 13.78
N TYR A 180 -0.77 2.25 15.07
CA TYR A 180 -0.63 3.25 16.12
C TYR A 180 0.72 3.98 16.06
N SER A 181 1.82 3.26 15.87
CA SER A 181 3.20 3.81 15.89
C SER A 181 3.50 4.79 14.76
N ILE A 182 2.75 4.72 13.65
CA ILE A 182 2.87 5.64 12.50
C ILE A 182 1.73 6.67 12.47
N SER A 183 0.82 6.66 13.44
CA SER A 183 -0.29 7.61 13.51
C SER A 183 0.13 8.94 14.15
N GLY A 184 -0.71 9.96 13.94
CA GLY A 184 -0.54 11.23 14.62
C GLY A 184 -0.90 11.23 16.11
N ASP A 185 -1.45 10.13 16.65
CA ASP A 185 -1.85 10.00 18.05
C ASP A 185 -0.76 9.37 18.93
N VAL A 186 0.29 8.80 18.31
CA VAL A 186 1.44 8.29 19.06
C VAL A 186 2.12 9.42 19.85
N PRO A 187 2.48 9.22 21.12
CA PRO A 187 3.25 10.18 21.88
C PRO A 187 4.57 10.53 21.16
N PRO A 188 5.10 11.75 21.33
CA PRO A 188 6.41 12.09 20.78
C PRO A 188 7.49 11.12 21.27
N GLY A 189 8.26 10.53 20.35
CA GLY A 189 9.33 9.58 20.66
C GLY A 189 10.03 9.12 19.38
N ASP A 190 11.21 8.55 19.56
CA ASP A 190 12.03 8.05 18.46
C ASP A 190 11.93 6.52 18.34
N TYR A 191 10.73 6.03 18.21
CA TYR A 191 10.39 4.59 18.23
C TYR A 191 11.01 3.79 17.08
N TRP A 192 11.36 4.47 15.99
CA TRP A 192 11.93 3.86 14.80
C TRP A 192 13.46 3.93 14.76
N ASP A 193 14.10 4.68 15.66
CA ASP A 193 15.57 4.69 15.81
C ASP A 193 16.03 3.53 16.71
N LYS A 194 16.24 2.39 16.08
CA LYS A 194 16.60 1.12 16.71
C LYS A 194 17.97 0.66 16.24
N PRO A 195 18.71 -0.10 17.08
CA PRO A 195 19.96 -0.72 16.64
C PRO A 195 19.73 -1.79 15.59
N LEU A 196 20.72 -1.99 14.72
CA LEU A 196 20.73 -3.12 13.79
C LEU A 196 20.59 -4.45 14.55
N GLY A 197 19.68 -5.30 14.10
CA GLY A 197 19.35 -6.59 14.75
C GLY A 197 18.12 -6.54 15.65
N ALA A 198 17.53 -5.37 15.88
CA ALA A 198 16.22 -5.25 16.51
C ALA A 198 15.13 -5.92 15.65
N THR A 199 14.03 -6.35 16.27
CA THR A 199 12.84 -6.81 15.57
C THR A 199 11.89 -5.65 15.23
N PHE A 200 10.85 -5.92 14.46
CA PHE A 200 9.92 -4.87 14.03
C PHE A 200 9.15 -4.27 15.21
N LEU A 201 8.59 -5.10 16.10
CA LEU A 201 7.78 -4.63 17.23
C LEU A 201 8.61 -4.11 18.40
N GLU A 202 9.90 -4.49 18.49
CA GLU A 202 10.77 -4.08 19.58
C GLU A 202 10.84 -2.55 19.70
N GLY A 203 10.56 -2.02 20.89
CA GLY A 203 10.61 -0.59 21.18
C GLY A 203 9.46 0.25 20.63
N LEU A 204 8.49 -0.34 19.92
CA LEU A 204 7.26 0.37 19.58
C LEU A 204 6.43 0.60 20.85
N PRO A 205 5.71 1.73 20.92
CA PRO A 205 4.89 2.05 22.08
C PRO A 205 3.71 1.08 22.21
N ASP A 206 3.27 0.86 23.45
CA ASP A 206 2.01 0.18 23.68
C ASP A 206 0.87 1.03 23.15
N PRO A 207 -0.02 0.45 22.32
CA PRO A 207 -1.09 1.23 21.72
C PRO A 207 -2.15 1.64 22.75
N GLU A 208 -2.57 2.91 22.69
CA GLU A 208 -3.73 3.39 23.41
C GLU A 208 -4.99 3.30 22.54
N PRO A 209 -6.20 3.19 23.13
CA PRO A 209 -7.43 3.21 22.37
C PRO A 209 -7.60 4.50 21.58
N VAL A 210 -7.87 4.39 20.28
CA VAL A 210 -8.08 5.53 19.37
C VAL A 210 -9.41 5.38 18.63
N ALA A 211 -10.06 6.50 18.33
CA ALA A 211 -11.41 6.48 17.74
C ALA A 211 -11.44 5.96 16.29
N TRP A 212 -10.34 6.03 15.56
CA TRP A 212 -10.23 5.62 14.16
C TRP A 212 -9.86 4.14 13.98
N LEU A 213 -9.49 3.42 15.06
CA LEU A 213 -9.18 1.99 15.08
C LEU A 213 -9.87 1.36 16.29
N THR A 214 -11.12 0.98 16.12
CA THR A 214 -11.96 0.40 17.18
C THR A 214 -11.66 -1.08 17.39
N GLU A 215 -12.19 -1.67 18.47
CA GLU A 215 -12.09 -3.10 18.71
C GLU A 215 -12.70 -3.92 17.56
N ASP A 216 -13.83 -3.49 16.99
CA ASP A 216 -14.46 -4.14 15.83
C ASP A 216 -13.57 -4.07 14.59
N ASP A 217 -12.83 -2.97 14.39
CA ASP A 217 -11.85 -2.84 13.31
C ASP A 217 -10.66 -3.79 13.51
N LEU A 218 -10.18 -3.91 14.75
CA LEU A 218 -9.10 -4.83 15.10
C LEU A 218 -9.53 -6.29 14.93
N ASP A 219 -10.75 -6.65 15.34
CA ASP A 219 -11.33 -7.98 15.13
C ASP A 219 -11.37 -8.33 13.63
N PHE A 220 -11.74 -7.34 12.81
CA PHE A 220 -11.75 -7.51 11.36
C PHE A 220 -10.33 -7.79 10.80
N TYR A 221 -9.34 -6.94 11.13
CA TYR A 221 -7.98 -7.13 10.64
C TYR A 221 -7.34 -8.41 11.16
N GLU A 222 -7.55 -8.76 12.43
CA GLU A 222 -7.10 -10.03 13.01
C GLU A 222 -7.63 -11.23 12.22
N ALA A 223 -8.94 -11.25 11.93
CA ALA A 223 -9.55 -12.33 11.15
C ALA A 223 -8.97 -12.42 9.73
N GLU A 224 -8.82 -11.28 9.04
CA GLU A 224 -8.26 -11.23 7.69
C GLU A 224 -6.80 -11.72 7.66
N PHE A 225 -5.94 -11.23 8.57
CA PHE A 225 -4.52 -11.62 8.59
C PHE A 225 -4.27 -13.02 9.17
N THR A 226 -5.08 -13.48 10.12
CA THR A 226 -5.06 -14.89 10.57
C THR A 226 -5.36 -15.83 9.40
N ALA A 227 -6.31 -15.47 8.54
CA ALA A 227 -6.68 -16.28 7.36
C ALA A 227 -5.67 -16.15 6.20
N SER A 228 -5.09 -14.96 5.98
CA SER A 228 -4.23 -14.68 4.84
C SER A 228 -2.74 -14.92 5.09
N GLY A 229 -2.29 -14.80 6.34
CA GLY A 229 -0.88 -14.68 6.70
C GLY A 229 -0.26 -13.36 6.21
N PHE A 230 1.03 -13.17 6.55
CA PHE A 230 1.79 -11.96 6.18
C PHE A 230 2.79 -12.18 5.04
N ARG A 231 2.98 -13.40 4.56
CA ARG A 231 3.95 -13.69 3.51
C ARG A 231 3.71 -12.90 2.22
N GLY A 232 2.46 -12.84 1.75
CA GLY A 232 2.10 -12.07 0.56
C GLY A 232 2.41 -10.58 0.73
N PRO A 233 1.85 -9.92 1.76
CA PRO A 233 2.17 -8.54 2.12
C PRO A 233 3.67 -8.23 2.20
N LEU A 234 4.45 -9.07 2.87
CA LEU A 234 5.90 -8.90 3.04
C LEU A 234 6.68 -9.13 1.73
N ASN A 235 6.21 -10.02 0.86
CA ASN A 235 6.82 -10.23 -0.46
C ASN A 235 6.79 -8.95 -1.33
N ARG A 236 5.86 -8.01 -1.09
CA ARG A 236 5.87 -6.71 -1.79
C ARG A 236 7.19 -5.97 -1.56
N TYR A 237 7.68 -5.95 -0.33
CA TYR A 237 8.92 -5.29 0.05
C TYR A 237 10.19 -5.94 -0.54
N ARG A 238 10.11 -7.19 -0.99
CA ARG A 238 11.23 -7.99 -1.50
C ARG A 238 11.48 -7.82 -3.01
N ASN A 239 10.80 -6.85 -3.65
CA ASN A 239 10.86 -6.65 -5.09
C ASN A 239 11.49 -5.33 -5.53
N HIS A 240 12.19 -4.62 -4.64
CA HIS A 240 12.78 -3.32 -4.94
C HIS A 240 13.73 -3.32 -6.14
N GLU A 241 14.55 -4.38 -6.31
CA GLU A 241 15.47 -4.51 -7.44
C GLU A 241 14.71 -4.71 -8.76
N ALA A 242 13.76 -5.65 -8.77
CA ALA A 242 12.93 -5.92 -9.95
C ALA A 242 12.09 -4.70 -10.35
N ASP A 243 11.58 -3.97 -9.36
CA ASP A 243 10.80 -2.74 -9.58
C ASP A 243 11.68 -1.63 -10.17
N TYR A 244 12.90 -1.47 -9.65
CA TYR A 244 13.87 -0.53 -10.19
C TYR A 244 14.18 -0.84 -11.67
N GLU A 245 14.55 -2.09 -11.98
CA GLU A 245 14.86 -2.51 -13.34
C GLU A 245 13.68 -2.27 -14.29
N TRP A 246 12.49 -2.66 -13.87
CA TRP A 246 11.27 -2.47 -14.67
C TRP A 246 10.98 -1.00 -14.94
N LEU A 247 11.06 -0.14 -13.91
CA LEU A 247 10.75 1.29 -14.01
C LEU A 247 11.71 2.07 -14.91
N GLN A 248 12.96 1.59 -15.15
CA GLN A 248 13.91 2.26 -16.03
C GLN A 248 13.35 2.43 -17.46
N ASN A 249 12.39 1.63 -17.88
CA ASN A 249 11.71 1.80 -19.18
C ASN A 249 10.92 3.13 -19.27
N TRP A 250 10.64 3.77 -18.15
CA TRP A 250 9.95 5.06 -18.08
C TRP A 250 10.83 6.19 -17.51
N ALA A 251 12.14 6.02 -17.51
CA ALA A 251 13.06 7.06 -17.05
C ALA A 251 12.80 8.40 -17.77
N GLY A 252 12.67 9.47 -16.99
CA GLY A 252 12.37 10.81 -17.50
C GLY A 252 10.90 11.06 -17.89
N LYS A 253 10.03 10.06 -17.77
CA LYS A 253 8.58 10.25 -17.95
C LYS A 253 7.95 10.86 -16.70
N ARG A 254 6.80 11.51 -16.90
CA ARG A 254 6.01 12.14 -15.85
C ARG A 254 4.56 11.65 -15.92
N ILE A 255 3.86 11.73 -14.81
CA ILE A 255 2.42 11.57 -14.77
C ILE A 255 1.81 12.84 -15.38
N GLU A 256 1.06 12.68 -16.48
CA GLU A 256 0.44 13.78 -17.20
C GLU A 256 -1.05 13.96 -16.85
N GLN A 257 -1.65 12.96 -16.22
CA GLN A 257 -3.03 12.99 -15.76
C GLN A 257 -3.18 13.95 -14.56
N PRO A 258 -4.39 14.47 -14.32
CA PRO A 258 -4.69 15.13 -13.06
C PRO A 258 -4.24 14.27 -11.88
N ALA A 259 -3.40 14.85 -11.03
CA ALA A 259 -2.79 14.16 -9.90
C ALA A 259 -3.01 14.94 -8.60
N LEU A 260 -3.27 14.24 -7.51
CA LEU A 260 -3.42 14.80 -6.18
C LEU A 260 -2.53 14.04 -5.20
N PHE A 261 -1.79 14.75 -4.36
CA PHE A 261 -1.10 14.18 -3.21
C PHE A 261 -1.69 14.70 -1.91
N ILE A 262 -1.89 13.80 -0.94
CA ILE A 262 -2.34 14.13 0.41
C ILE A 262 -1.32 13.55 1.40
N GLY A 263 -0.55 14.40 2.07
CA GLY A 263 0.39 14.02 3.12
C GLY A 263 -0.13 14.36 4.50
N GLY A 264 0.13 13.51 5.48
CA GLY A 264 -0.14 13.79 6.89
C GLY A 264 0.98 14.64 7.50
N ALA A 265 0.63 15.71 8.22
CA ALA A 265 1.63 16.57 8.87
C ALA A 265 2.46 15.86 9.95
N ARG A 266 2.04 14.68 10.40
CA ARG A 266 2.75 13.83 11.37
C ARG A 266 2.97 12.40 10.85
N ASP A 267 2.80 12.18 9.56
CA ASP A 267 3.00 10.90 8.92
C ASP A 267 4.49 10.67 8.63
N PRO A 268 5.13 9.68 9.30
CA PRO A 268 6.57 9.42 9.11
C PRO A 268 6.92 8.99 7.67
N ALA A 269 6.02 8.33 6.95
CA ALA A 269 6.27 7.93 5.57
C ALA A 269 6.36 9.14 4.63
N THR A 270 5.50 10.16 4.83
CA THR A 270 5.56 11.41 4.06
C THR A 270 6.93 12.10 4.19
N PHE A 271 7.54 12.08 5.37
CA PHE A 271 8.86 12.69 5.59
C PHE A 271 10.01 11.78 5.16
N LEU A 272 9.90 10.49 5.39
CA LEU A 272 10.96 9.51 5.09
C LEU A 272 11.18 9.34 3.58
N PHE A 273 10.11 9.20 2.83
CA PHE A 273 10.13 9.01 1.37
C PHE A 273 10.02 10.33 0.61
N GLY A 274 9.50 11.34 1.28
CA GLY A 274 9.54 12.71 0.82
C GLY A 274 10.85 13.39 1.08
N ALA A 275 12.00 12.78 1.40
CA ALA A 275 13.33 13.36 1.70
C ALA A 275 13.62 14.71 1.00
N ILE A 276 12.63 15.48 0.89
CA ILE A 276 12.40 16.65 0.12
C ILE A 276 12.24 17.73 1.17
N GLU A 277 13.15 18.66 1.14
CA GLU A 277 13.11 19.86 1.97
C GLU A 277 11.80 20.66 1.76
N ASP A 278 11.05 20.38 0.68
CA ASP A 278 9.73 20.98 0.39
C ASP A 278 8.81 19.97 -0.35
N PRO A 279 7.88 19.28 0.35
CA PRO A 279 6.92 18.37 -0.28
C PRO A 279 5.89 19.05 -1.20
N VAL A 280 5.88 20.40 -1.24
CA VAL A 280 4.99 21.20 -2.11
C VAL A 280 5.66 21.52 -3.47
N ALA A 281 6.94 21.20 -3.63
CA ALA A 281 7.70 21.48 -4.85
C ALA A 281 7.62 20.36 -5.92
N LEU A 282 6.68 19.40 -5.80
CA LEU A 282 6.44 18.34 -6.78
C LEU A 282 5.31 18.65 -7.73
#